data_3b90a13a3ed82e85a745b714d6349ce3
#
_entry.id   3b90a13a3ed82e85a745b714d6349ce3
#
_cell.length_a   1.000
_cell.length_b   1.000
_cell.length_c   1.000
_cell.angle_alpha   90.00
_cell.angle_beta   90.00
_cell.angle_gamma   90.00
#
_symmetry.space_group_name_H-M   'P 1'
#
loop_
_entity.id
_entity.type
_entity.pdbx_description
1 polymer ?
#
loop_
_entity_poly.entity_id
_entity_poly.type
_entity_poly.pdbx_seq_one_letter_code
_entity_poly.pdbx_strand_id
1 'polypeptide(L)'
;NTQARMLLEKMMEYNIPFKMQDAMPNIYQHWVTQDMMAYIQIALGSTARSHYLRIINRPNRYVSRQMLDERQVAFDVLMERYEDKPWMQERLSKFAYDVHMLTQMQPFAAINYIRHGIGYDEFLEKYAEERKLDGQDLLELLDELQDSARNYTTYEEWFGHIEEYTEQLRKQARKQREEKTDGVALATMHHSKGLEYQVVFIVDANETVTPHHKALLDADIEEERRMFYV
;
A
#
# COMPACT_ATOMS: atom_id res chain seq x y z
N ASN A 1 4.08 11.10 -3.75
CA ASN A 1 2.61 11.27 -3.86
C ASN A 1 1.80 10.65 -2.70
N THR A 2 2.44 10.06 -1.72
CA THR A 2 1.81 9.47 -0.53
C THR A 2 1.29 10.53 0.44
N GLN A 3 1.90 11.71 0.46
CA GLN A 3 1.65 12.79 1.42
C GLN A 3 0.30 13.50 1.25
N ALA A 4 -0.28 13.47 0.05
CA ALA A 4 -1.54 14.13 -0.23
C ALA A 4 -2.77 13.43 0.41
N ARG A 5 -2.65 12.17 0.87
CA ARG A 5 -3.79 11.38 1.35
C ARG A 5 -4.49 12.03 2.54
N MET A 6 -3.73 12.40 3.57
CA MET A 6 -4.31 13.00 4.79
C MET A 6 -5.00 14.33 4.50
N LEU A 7 -4.41 15.15 3.60
CA LEU A 7 -5.04 16.40 3.14
C LEU A 7 -6.37 16.12 2.44
N LEU A 8 -6.39 15.10 1.58
CA LEU A 8 -7.58 14.75 0.81
C LEU A 8 -8.69 14.16 1.68
N GLU A 9 -8.34 13.29 2.63
CA GLU A 9 -9.29 12.81 3.64
C GLU A 9 -9.93 13.98 4.39
N LYS A 10 -9.13 14.98 4.80
CA LYS A 10 -9.65 16.17 5.48
C LYS A 10 -10.50 17.03 4.55
N MET A 11 -10.10 17.24 3.30
CA MET A 11 -10.92 17.99 2.34
C MET A 11 -12.27 17.30 2.09
N MET A 12 -12.29 15.97 2.01
CA MET A 12 -13.54 15.20 1.88
C MET A 12 -14.38 15.29 3.15
N GLU A 13 -13.78 15.14 4.33
CA GLU A 13 -14.46 15.25 5.64
C GLU A 13 -15.15 16.62 5.81
N TYR A 14 -14.46 17.70 5.41
CA TYR A 14 -15.00 19.06 5.49
C TYR A 14 -15.81 19.48 4.25
N ASN A 15 -16.07 18.57 3.31
CA ASN A 15 -16.76 18.85 2.05
C ASN A 15 -16.16 20.02 1.25
N ILE A 16 -14.83 20.17 1.29
CA ILE A 16 -14.13 21.19 0.50
C ILE A 16 -13.98 20.67 -0.93
N PRO A 17 -14.58 21.36 -1.94
CA PRO A 17 -14.44 20.93 -3.33
C PRO A 17 -13.01 21.14 -3.82
N PHE A 18 -12.45 20.12 -4.48
CA PHE A 18 -11.11 20.19 -5.03
C PHE A 18 -11.03 19.54 -6.42
N LYS A 19 -10.04 19.96 -7.19
CA LYS A 19 -9.68 19.41 -8.49
C LYS A 19 -8.27 18.83 -8.40
N MET A 20 -8.08 17.65 -8.94
CA MET A 20 -6.74 17.06 -9.10
C MET A 20 -6.32 17.12 -10.56
N GLN A 21 -5.08 17.52 -10.81
CA GLN A 21 -4.51 17.46 -12.15
C GLN A 21 -3.98 16.05 -12.44
N ASP A 22 -3.58 15.31 -11.42
CA ASP A 22 -3.11 13.94 -11.52
C ASP A 22 -4.16 12.94 -11.01
N ALA A 23 -4.14 11.72 -11.59
CA ALA A 23 -4.88 10.62 -11.00
C ALA A 23 -4.27 10.30 -9.63
N MET A 24 -5.08 10.37 -8.56
CA MET A 24 -4.63 10.01 -7.23
C MET A 24 -4.24 8.53 -7.16
N PRO A 25 -2.99 8.20 -6.81
CA PRO A 25 -2.67 6.83 -6.51
C PRO A 25 -3.44 6.41 -5.24
N ASN A 26 -4.35 5.49 -5.40
CA ASN A 26 -4.97 4.85 -4.25
C ASN A 26 -4.00 3.78 -3.71
N ILE A 27 -3.36 4.04 -2.57
CA ILE A 27 -2.41 3.10 -1.95
C ILE A 27 -3.03 1.72 -1.73
N TYR A 28 -4.34 1.68 -1.50
CA TYR A 28 -5.07 0.42 -1.29
C TYR A 28 -5.20 -0.44 -2.55
N GLN A 29 -4.96 0.12 -3.74
CA GLN A 29 -4.91 -0.62 -5.00
C GLN A 29 -3.49 -1.07 -5.38
N HIS A 30 -2.48 -0.58 -4.68
CA HIS A 30 -1.11 -0.98 -4.95
C HIS A 30 -0.90 -2.47 -4.62
N TRP A 31 -0.05 -3.15 -5.41
CA TRP A 31 0.13 -4.59 -5.29
C TRP A 31 0.69 -5.01 -3.92
N VAL A 32 1.55 -4.21 -3.30
CA VAL A 32 2.09 -4.45 -1.94
C VAL A 32 0.97 -4.44 -0.91
N THR A 33 0.08 -3.45 -0.96
CA THR A 33 -1.08 -3.37 -0.06
C THR A 33 -2.01 -4.56 -0.26
N GLN A 34 -2.24 -4.93 -1.51
CA GLN A 34 -3.07 -6.09 -1.83
C GLN A 34 -2.47 -7.41 -1.31
N ASP A 35 -1.14 -7.49 -1.15
CA ASP A 35 -0.50 -8.63 -0.50
C ASP A 35 -0.78 -8.64 1.01
N MET A 36 -0.69 -7.48 1.68
CA MET A 36 -1.07 -7.35 3.10
C MET A 36 -2.52 -7.76 3.33
N MET A 37 -3.42 -7.27 2.48
CA MET A 37 -4.84 -7.62 2.55
C MET A 37 -5.07 -9.12 2.31
N ALA A 38 -4.33 -9.75 1.40
CA ALA A 38 -4.45 -11.18 1.13
C ALA A 38 -4.01 -12.03 2.34
N TYR A 39 -2.96 -11.65 3.06
CA TYR A 39 -2.56 -12.28 4.32
C TYR A 39 -3.69 -12.22 5.34
N ILE A 40 -4.25 -11.04 5.56
CA ILE A 40 -5.34 -10.83 6.51
C ILE A 40 -6.61 -11.58 6.08
N GLN A 41 -6.96 -11.56 4.79
CA GLN A 41 -8.12 -12.30 4.28
C GLN A 41 -8.00 -13.82 4.52
N ILE A 42 -6.81 -14.40 4.34
CA ILE A 42 -6.56 -15.81 4.65
C ILE A 42 -6.69 -16.04 6.17
N ALA A 43 -6.17 -15.15 7.00
CA ALA A 43 -6.33 -15.22 8.45
C ALA A 43 -7.82 -15.17 8.88
N LEU A 44 -8.63 -14.40 8.18
CA LEU A 44 -10.08 -14.33 8.37
C LEU A 44 -10.85 -15.52 7.77
N GLY A 45 -10.15 -16.55 7.29
CA GLY A 45 -10.73 -17.80 6.81
C GLY A 45 -10.98 -17.86 5.30
N SER A 46 -10.45 -16.91 4.51
CA SER A 46 -10.56 -17.00 3.06
C SER A 46 -9.78 -18.19 2.51
N THR A 47 -10.46 -19.03 1.74
CA THR A 47 -9.86 -20.15 1.00
C THR A 47 -9.65 -19.81 -0.49
N ALA A 48 -9.92 -18.57 -0.90
CA ALA A 48 -9.81 -18.16 -2.29
C ALA A 48 -8.38 -18.35 -2.84
N ARG A 49 -8.25 -19.12 -3.91
CA ARG A 49 -6.97 -19.39 -4.61
C ARG A 49 -6.21 -18.11 -4.96
N SER A 50 -6.92 -17.04 -5.31
CA SER A 50 -6.32 -15.75 -5.66
C SER A 50 -5.49 -15.16 -4.51
N HIS A 51 -5.95 -15.29 -3.26
CA HIS A 51 -5.23 -14.81 -2.09
C HIS A 51 -3.96 -15.62 -1.86
N TYR A 52 -4.05 -16.97 -1.92
CA TYR A 52 -2.88 -17.84 -1.78
C TYR A 52 -1.84 -17.61 -2.88
N LEU A 53 -2.26 -17.55 -4.15
CA LEU A 53 -1.34 -17.31 -5.26
C LEU A 53 -0.60 -15.97 -5.13
N ARG A 54 -1.21 -15.01 -4.46
CA ARG A 54 -0.62 -13.70 -4.24
C ARG A 54 0.53 -13.76 -3.24
N ILE A 55 0.36 -14.47 -2.12
CA ILE A 55 1.26 -14.32 -0.97
C ILE A 55 2.03 -15.58 -0.58
N ILE A 56 1.66 -16.75 -1.08
CA ILE A 56 2.27 -18.01 -0.64
C ILE A 56 3.80 -18.06 -0.85
N ASN A 57 4.31 -17.34 -1.85
CA ASN A 57 5.73 -17.18 -2.14
C ASN A 57 6.21 -15.71 -1.96
N ARG A 58 5.60 -14.96 -1.04
CA ARG A 58 6.00 -13.60 -0.69
C ARG A 58 5.99 -13.41 0.84
N PRO A 59 7.07 -13.75 1.57
CA PRO A 59 8.39 -14.26 1.14
C PRO A 59 8.36 -15.65 0.48
N ASN A 60 9.46 -15.98 -0.23
CA ASN A 60 9.55 -17.19 -1.02
C ASN A 60 9.52 -18.47 -0.15
N ARG A 61 8.49 -19.32 -0.38
CA ARG A 61 8.33 -20.63 0.28
C ARG A 61 8.47 -21.80 -0.69
N TYR A 62 8.70 -21.51 -1.99
CA TYR A 62 8.87 -22.50 -3.06
C TYR A 62 7.65 -23.39 -3.30
N VAL A 63 6.45 -22.90 -3.01
CA VAL A 63 5.20 -23.60 -3.32
C VAL A 63 4.91 -23.48 -4.81
N SER A 64 4.79 -24.63 -5.48
CA SER A 64 4.44 -24.65 -6.89
C SER A 64 3.00 -24.18 -7.13
N ARG A 65 2.80 -23.38 -8.17
CA ARG A 65 1.43 -22.92 -8.56
C ARG A 65 0.52 -24.09 -8.94
N GLN A 66 1.09 -25.21 -9.40
CA GLN A 66 0.34 -26.42 -9.74
C GLN A 66 -0.26 -27.11 -8.52
N MET A 67 0.30 -26.88 -7.33
CA MET A 67 -0.25 -27.42 -6.08
C MET A 67 -1.46 -26.60 -5.57
N LEU A 68 -1.76 -25.49 -6.22
CA LEU A 68 -2.90 -24.63 -5.97
C LEU A 68 -3.82 -24.63 -7.20
N ASP A 69 -4.26 -25.79 -7.66
CA ASP A 69 -5.02 -25.98 -8.89
C ASP A 69 -6.53 -25.72 -8.74
N GLU A 70 -7.07 -25.88 -7.53
CA GLU A 70 -8.47 -25.67 -7.23
C GLU A 70 -8.82 -24.20 -6.96
N ARG A 71 -10.09 -23.81 -7.19
CA ARG A 71 -10.56 -22.44 -6.90
C ARG A 71 -10.52 -22.07 -5.43
N GLN A 72 -10.65 -23.06 -4.57
CA GLN A 72 -10.54 -22.94 -3.11
C GLN A 72 -9.36 -23.78 -2.63
N VAL A 73 -8.53 -23.23 -1.78
CA VAL A 73 -7.37 -23.91 -1.21
C VAL A 73 -7.76 -24.52 0.12
N ALA A 74 -7.79 -25.84 0.18
CA ALA A 74 -7.82 -26.57 1.45
C ALA A 74 -6.37 -26.73 1.91
N PHE A 75 -6.02 -26.09 3.02
CA PHE A 75 -4.62 -26.01 3.46
C PHE A 75 -4.06 -27.36 3.93
N ASP A 76 -4.89 -28.21 4.52
CA ASP A 76 -4.62 -29.58 4.87
C ASP A 76 -4.26 -30.42 3.64
N VAL A 77 -5.06 -30.31 2.55
CA VAL A 77 -4.75 -30.94 1.26
C VAL A 77 -3.43 -30.43 0.68
N LEU A 78 -3.15 -29.13 0.81
CA LEU A 78 -1.85 -28.58 0.38
C LEU A 78 -0.70 -29.18 1.18
N MET A 79 -0.87 -29.38 2.48
CA MET A 79 0.11 -30.05 3.33
C MET A 79 0.34 -31.50 2.90
N GLU A 80 -0.72 -32.27 2.63
CA GLU A 80 -0.64 -33.66 2.15
C GLU A 80 0.13 -33.78 0.82
N ARG A 81 -0.09 -32.83 -0.10
CA ARG A 81 0.64 -32.78 -1.41
C ARG A 81 2.17 -32.67 -1.28
N TYR A 82 2.66 -32.29 -0.11
CA TYR A 82 4.07 -32.15 0.20
C TYR A 82 4.53 -33.12 1.32
N GLU A 83 3.79 -34.20 1.57
CA GLU A 83 4.09 -35.18 2.64
C GLU A 83 5.49 -35.79 2.51
N ASP A 84 5.97 -35.98 1.28
CA ASP A 84 7.28 -36.51 0.93
C ASP A 84 8.43 -35.49 1.14
N LYS A 85 8.15 -34.23 1.50
CA LYS A 85 9.13 -33.13 1.60
C LYS A 85 9.12 -32.46 2.98
N PRO A 86 9.87 -32.98 3.96
CA PRO A 86 9.86 -32.43 5.33
C PRO A 86 10.17 -30.93 5.40
N TRP A 87 11.08 -30.42 4.58
CA TRP A 87 11.42 -29.00 4.51
C TRP A 87 10.27 -28.13 4.01
N MET A 88 9.39 -28.67 3.15
CA MET A 88 8.16 -27.96 2.72
C MET A 88 7.09 -27.98 3.82
N GLN A 89 6.96 -29.11 4.51
CA GLN A 89 6.07 -29.25 5.66
C GLN A 89 6.38 -28.21 6.74
N GLU A 90 7.66 -28.01 7.05
CA GLU A 90 8.12 -27.01 8.00
C GLU A 90 7.73 -25.59 7.56
N ARG A 91 7.97 -25.24 6.29
CA ARG A 91 7.62 -23.90 5.75
C ARG A 91 6.13 -23.64 5.71
N LEU A 92 5.34 -24.64 5.33
CA LEU A 92 3.89 -24.54 5.32
C LEU A 92 3.33 -24.49 6.74
N SER A 93 3.89 -25.26 7.67
CA SER A 93 3.51 -25.18 9.09
C SER A 93 3.81 -23.82 9.68
N LYS A 94 4.98 -23.23 9.34
CA LYS A 94 5.30 -21.85 9.73
C LYS A 94 4.31 -20.87 9.12
N PHE A 95 3.97 -21.00 7.85
CA PHE A 95 2.97 -20.15 7.21
C PHE A 95 1.60 -20.25 7.89
N ALA A 96 1.13 -21.46 8.22
CA ALA A 96 -0.11 -21.65 8.94
C ALA A 96 -0.09 -21.00 10.33
N TYR A 97 1.03 -21.14 11.05
CA TYR A 97 1.24 -20.47 12.33
C TYR A 97 1.21 -18.95 12.18
N ASP A 98 1.94 -18.39 11.22
CA ASP A 98 1.98 -16.96 10.97
C ASP A 98 0.58 -16.39 10.67
N VAL A 99 -0.18 -17.09 9.80
CA VAL A 99 -1.57 -16.73 9.48
C VAL A 99 -2.47 -16.80 10.71
N HIS A 100 -2.31 -17.85 11.54
CA HIS A 100 -3.07 -17.97 12.78
C HIS A 100 -2.76 -16.81 13.74
N MET A 101 -1.50 -16.39 13.87
CA MET A 101 -1.12 -15.26 14.73
C MET A 101 -1.84 -13.96 14.32
N LEU A 102 -2.06 -13.73 13.02
CA LEU A 102 -2.77 -12.54 12.54
C LEU A 102 -4.22 -12.47 13.05
N THR A 103 -4.87 -13.62 13.33
CA THR A 103 -6.24 -13.63 13.87
C THR A 103 -6.36 -12.99 15.26
N GLN A 104 -5.24 -12.89 15.98
CA GLN A 104 -5.17 -12.37 17.35
C GLN A 104 -4.71 -10.90 17.40
N MET A 105 -4.46 -10.30 16.24
CA MET A 105 -3.85 -8.97 16.14
C MET A 105 -4.84 -7.92 15.63
N GLN A 106 -4.68 -6.69 16.09
CA GLN A 106 -5.33 -5.52 15.48
C GLN A 106 -4.64 -5.19 14.15
N PRO A 107 -5.31 -4.47 13.23
CA PRO A 107 -4.79 -4.20 11.89
C PRO A 107 -3.37 -3.64 11.84
N PHE A 108 -3.07 -2.63 12.65
CA PHE A 108 -1.73 -2.05 12.76
C PHE A 108 -0.66 -3.08 13.16
N ALA A 109 -0.95 -3.88 14.19
CA ALA A 109 -0.02 -4.91 14.69
C ALA A 109 0.14 -6.05 13.68
N ALA A 110 -0.91 -6.41 12.97
CA ALA A 110 -0.88 -7.43 11.93
C ALA A 110 0.01 -7.02 10.76
N ILE A 111 -0.11 -5.79 10.27
CA ILE A 111 0.77 -5.26 9.21
C ILE A 111 2.22 -5.29 9.71
N ASN A 112 2.49 -4.81 10.92
CA ASN A 112 3.83 -4.87 11.51
C ASN A 112 4.38 -6.29 11.59
N TYR A 113 3.55 -7.26 11.97
CA TYR A 113 3.95 -8.67 12.03
C TYR A 113 4.24 -9.24 10.64
N ILE A 114 3.43 -8.94 9.63
CA ILE A 114 3.69 -9.36 8.25
C ILE A 114 5.02 -8.79 7.75
N ARG A 115 5.28 -7.52 8.03
CA ARG A 115 6.52 -6.83 7.64
C ARG A 115 7.76 -7.48 8.25
N HIS A 116 7.79 -7.58 9.57
CA HIS A 116 9.01 -7.95 10.30
C HIS A 116 9.00 -9.39 10.82
N GLY A 117 7.86 -9.91 11.31
CA GLY A 117 7.74 -11.28 11.82
C GLY A 117 7.74 -12.34 10.73
N ILE A 118 7.04 -12.08 9.63
CA ILE A 118 7.01 -12.95 8.45
C ILE A 118 8.21 -12.68 7.53
N GLY A 119 8.79 -11.46 7.57
CA GLY A 119 9.93 -11.04 6.76
C GLY A 119 9.53 -10.51 5.39
N TYR A 120 8.42 -9.78 5.31
CA TYR A 120 7.96 -9.22 4.05
C TYR A 120 8.80 -8.02 3.59
N ASP A 121 9.35 -7.21 4.53
CA ASP A 121 10.23 -6.08 4.20
C ASP A 121 11.52 -6.59 3.53
N GLU A 122 12.15 -7.66 4.05
CA GLU A 122 13.32 -8.28 3.40
C GLU A 122 13.00 -8.87 2.02
N PHE A 123 11.77 -9.38 1.85
CA PHE A 123 11.30 -9.81 0.53
C PHE A 123 11.21 -8.62 -0.44
N LEU A 124 10.67 -7.47 0.00
CA LEU A 124 10.56 -6.27 -0.83
C LEU A 124 11.91 -5.70 -1.23
N GLU A 125 12.87 -5.66 -0.31
CA GLU A 125 14.24 -5.20 -0.59
C GLU A 125 14.89 -6.06 -1.70
N LYS A 126 14.83 -7.38 -1.56
CA LYS A 126 15.33 -8.30 -2.59
C LYS A 126 14.60 -8.16 -3.92
N TYR A 127 13.27 -8.02 -3.87
CA TYR A 127 12.45 -7.81 -5.07
C TYR A 127 12.82 -6.53 -5.80
N ALA A 128 13.07 -5.46 -5.04
CA ALA A 128 13.47 -4.16 -5.59
C ALA A 128 14.87 -4.24 -6.21
N GLU A 129 15.82 -4.86 -5.51
CA GLU A 129 17.19 -5.08 -6.00
C GLU A 129 17.21 -5.86 -7.33
N GLU A 130 16.51 -7.00 -7.40
CA GLU A 130 16.42 -7.83 -8.61
C GLU A 130 15.81 -7.08 -9.80
N ARG A 131 14.91 -6.14 -9.55
CA ARG A 131 14.20 -5.38 -10.58
C ARG A 131 14.73 -3.98 -10.81
N LYS A 132 15.78 -3.59 -10.09
CA LYS A 132 16.37 -2.25 -10.14
C LYS A 132 15.33 -1.15 -9.84
N LEU A 133 14.45 -1.42 -8.89
CA LEU A 133 13.47 -0.49 -8.37
C LEU A 133 14.02 0.16 -7.09
N ASP A 134 13.43 1.28 -6.70
CA ASP A 134 13.71 1.83 -5.39
C ASP A 134 12.90 1.06 -4.31
N GLY A 135 13.62 0.34 -3.45
CA GLY A 135 13.01 -0.41 -2.35
C GLY A 135 12.41 0.50 -1.30
N GLN A 136 13.00 1.69 -1.12
CA GLN A 136 12.53 2.66 -0.13
C GLN A 136 11.10 3.14 -0.43
N ASP A 137 10.76 3.39 -1.70
CA ASP A 137 9.41 3.78 -2.09
C ASP A 137 8.35 2.72 -1.71
N LEU A 138 8.72 1.43 -1.78
CA LEU A 138 7.83 0.32 -1.38
C LEU A 138 7.67 0.22 0.13
N LEU A 139 8.73 0.48 0.89
CA LEU A 139 8.70 0.50 2.35
C LEU A 139 7.90 1.71 2.87
N GLU A 140 8.09 2.89 2.29
CA GLU A 140 7.30 4.09 2.62
C GLU A 140 5.79 3.88 2.38
N LEU A 141 5.43 3.18 1.30
CA LEU A 141 4.04 2.81 1.04
C LEU A 141 3.49 1.89 2.15
N LEU A 142 4.31 0.94 2.66
CA LEU A 142 3.91 0.10 3.78
C LEU A 142 3.81 0.88 5.09
N ASP A 143 4.68 1.86 5.33
CA ASP A 143 4.60 2.76 6.48
C ASP A 143 3.26 3.52 6.45
N GLU A 144 2.90 4.10 5.30
CA GLU A 144 1.63 4.79 5.10
C GLU A 144 0.43 3.86 5.31
N LEU A 145 0.49 2.63 4.77
CA LEU A 145 -0.55 1.64 4.97
C LEU A 145 -0.70 1.27 6.44
N GLN A 146 0.40 1.03 7.13
CA GLN A 146 0.42 0.67 8.55
C GLN A 146 -0.15 1.80 9.41
N ASP A 147 0.24 3.05 9.12
CA ASP A 147 -0.29 4.22 9.82
C ASP A 147 -1.80 4.42 9.56
N SER A 148 -2.29 4.11 8.36
CA SER A 148 -3.73 4.16 8.07
C SER A 148 -4.55 3.18 8.92
N ALA A 149 -3.94 2.11 9.38
CA ALA A 149 -4.57 1.08 10.21
C ALA A 149 -4.56 1.40 11.72
N ARG A 150 -3.82 2.44 12.14
CA ARG A 150 -3.53 2.74 13.57
C ARG A 150 -4.78 2.97 14.43
N ASN A 151 -5.80 3.56 13.87
CA ASN A 151 -7.01 3.98 14.60
C ASN A 151 -8.11 2.91 14.62
N TYR A 152 -7.88 1.75 14.02
CA TYR A 152 -8.87 0.69 13.92
C TYR A 152 -8.51 -0.48 14.82
N THR A 153 -9.52 -1.00 15.50
CA THR A 153 -9.35 -2.13 16.43
C THR A 153 -9.69 -3.47 15.80
N THR A 154 -10.51 -3.45 14.76
CA THR A 154 -10.92 -4.65 14.02
C THR A 154 -10.60 -4.54 12.53
N TYR A 155 -10.43 -5.70 11.88
CA TYR A 155 -10.23 -5.75 10.43
C TYR A 155 -11.46 -5.27 9.66
N GLU A 156 -12.66 -5.52 10.17
CA GLU A 156 -13.92 -5.11 9.56
C GLU A 156 -14.01 -3.57 9.48
N GLU A 157 -13.72 -2.88 10.58
CA GLU A 157 -13.69 -1.41 10.61
C GLU A 157 -12.66 -0.85 9.63
N TRP A 158 -11.46 -1.42 9.59
CA TRP A 158 -10.41 -0.95 8.71
C TRP A 158 -10.73 -1.21 7.23
N PHE A 159 -11.25 -2.39 6.88
CA PHE A 159 -11.68 -2.69 5.52
C PHE A 159 -12.88 -1.83 5.08
N GLY A 160 -13.82 -1.57 5.99
CA GLY A 160 -14.93 -0.64 5.74
C GLY A 160 -14.43 0.77 5.38
N HIS A 161 -13.45 1.27 6.14
CA HIS A 161 -12.80 2.55 5.82
C HIS A 161 -12.12 2.54 4.44
N ILE A 162 -11.38 1.48 4.11
CA ILE A 162 -10.70 1.35 2.81
C ILE A 162 -11.73 1.39 1.66
N GLU A 163 -12.84 0.67 1.82
CA GLU A 163 -13.91 0.62 0.80
C GLU A 163 -14.57 1.99 0.64
N GLU A 164 -14.94 2.64 1.73
CA GLU A 164 -15.53 3.96 1.73
C GLU A 164 -14.60 4.99 1.09
N TYR A 165 -13.33 5.04 1.50
CA TYR A 165 -12.32 5.92 0.91
C TYR A 165 -12.17 5.69 -0.60
N THR A 166 -12.07 4.44 -1.02
CA THR A 166 -11.95 4.07 -2.44
C THR A 166 -13.17 4.52 -3.24
N GLU A 167 -14.37 4.39 -2.69
CA GLU A 167 -15.60 4.82 -3.36
C GLU A 167 -15.72 6.35 -3.42
N GLN A 168 -15.30 7.06 -2.37
CA GLN A 168 -15.24 8.51 -2.38
C GLN A 168 -14.30 9.04 -3.46
N LEU A 169 -13.11 8.42 -3.60
CA LEU A 169 -12.18 8.76 -4.68
C LEU A 169 -12.78 8.55 -6.07
N ARG A 170 -13.50 7.45 -6.27
CA ARG A 170 -14.18 7.17 -7.55
C ARG A 170 -15.27 8.19 -7.85
N LYS A 171 -16.07 8.55 -6.84
CA LYS A 171 -17.12 9.59 -6.98
C LYS A 171 -16.51 10.93 -7.33
N GLN A 172 -15.42 11.30 -6.66
CA GLN A 172 -14.70 12.54 -6.92
C GLN A 172 -14.13 12.58 -8.35
N ALA A 173 -13.50 11.51 -8.79
CA ALA A 173 -12.96 11.41 -10.15
C ALA A 173 -14.05 11.49 -11.22
N ARG A 174 -15.26 10.97 -10.97
CA ARG A 174 -16.42 11.13 -11.88
C ARG A 174 -16.90 12.58 -11.90
N LYS A 175 -17.10 13.22 -10.75
CA LYS A 175 -17.51 14.63 -10.68
C LYS A 175 -16.54 15.56 -11.43
N GLN A 176 -15.24 15.31 -11.30
CA GLN A 176 -14.22 16.09 -12.03
C GLN A 176 -14.30 15.96 -13.55
N ARG A 177 -14.78 14.81 -14.05
CA ARG A 177 -14.95 14.58 -15.50
C ARG A 177 -16.24 15.20 -16.04
N GLU A 178 -17.30 15.22 -15.23
CA GLU A 178 -18.64 15.61 -15.65
C GLU A 178 -18.93 17.11 -15.40
N GLU A 179 -18.31 17.69 -14.38
CA GLU A 179 -18.55 19.08 -13.99
C GLU A 179 -17.25 19.91 -14.09
N LYS A 180 -17.37 21.13 -14.64
CA LYS A 180 -16.37 22.20 -14.42
C LYS A 180 -16.53 22.72 -12.99
N THR A 181 -16.29 21.89 -12.00
CA THR A 181 -16.43 22.27 -10.60
C THR A 181 -15.38 23.33 -10.25
N ASP A 182 -15.80 24.41 -9.66
CA ASP A 182 -14.88 25.38 -9.05
C ASP A 182 -14.43 24.81 -7.69
N GLY A 183 -13.12 24.74 -7.45
CA GLY A 183 -12.57 24.13 -6.24
C GLY A 183 -11.07 24.32 -6.13
N VAL A 184 -10.51 23.94 -4.99
CA VAL A 184 -9.07 24.01 -4.72
C VAL A 184 -8.32 23.12 -5.72
N ALA A 185 -7.38 23.68 -6.48
CA ALA A 185 -6.53 22.91 -7.37
C ALA A 185 -5.43 22.21 -6.54
N LEU A 186 -5.38 20.89 -6.61
CA LEU A 186 -4.31 20.08 -6.04
C LEU A 186 -3.40 19.62 -7.17
N ALA A 187 -2.13 19.98 -7.09
CA ALA A 187 -1.13 19.65 -8.08
C ALA A 187 0.22 19.38 -7.41
N THR A 188 1.03 18.55 -8.03
CA THR A 188 2.45 18.48 -7.68
C THR A 188 3.16 19.74 -8.16
N MET A 189 4.31 20.09 -7.56
CA MET A 189 5.11 21.21 -8.03
C MET A 189 5.48 21.10 -9.52
N HIS A 190 5.75 19.91 -10.00
CA HIS A 190 6.00 19.67 -11.43
C HIS A 190 4.80 20.01 -12.34
N HIS A 191 3.58 19.67 -11.91
CA HIS A 191 2.37 19.94 -12.69
C HIS A 191 1.86 21.37 -12.52
N SER A 192 2.33 22.11 -11.51
CA SER A 192 2.02 23.52 -11.36
C SER A 192 2.89 24.43 -12.25
N LYS A 193 3.94 23.88 -12.90
CA LYS A 193 4.84 24.65 -13.74
C LYS A 193 4.10 25.38 -14.86
N GLY A 194 4.22 26.72 -14.85
CA GLY A 194 3.57 27.58 -15.85
C GLY A 194 2.10 27.88 -15.56
N LEU A 195 1.56 27.47 -14.41
CA LEU A 195 0.24 27.82 -13.94
C LEU A 195 0.34 28.98 -12.95
N GLU A 196 -0.71 29.81 -12.92
CA GLU A 196 -0.81 30.96 -12.01
C GLU A 196 -2.06 30.82 -11.13
N TYR A 197 -1.90 31.09 -9.84
CA TYR A 197 -2.99 31.02 -8.86
C TYR A 197 -2.99 32.28 -8.00
N GLN A 198 -4.18 32.71 -7.57
CA GLN A 198 -4.31 33.87 -6.68
C GLN A 198 -3.77 33.59 -5.27
N VAL A 199 -3.91 32.35 -4.80
CA VAL A 199 -3.41 31.89 -3.49
C VAL A 199 -2.82 30.50 -3.69
N VAL A 200 -1.63 30.28 -3.13
CA VAL A 200 -0.94 28.99 -3.15
C VAL A 200 -0.62 28.56 -1.72
N PHE A 201 -0.91 27.31 -1.41
CA PHE A 201 -0.48 26.65 -0.19
C PHE A 201 0.50 25.56 -0.56
N ILE A 202 1.72 25.63 -0.06
CA ILE A 202 2.70 24.57 -0.17
C ILE A 202 2.58 23.72 1.10
N VAL A 203 2.15 22.49 0.96
CA VAL A 203 1.99 21.56 2.07
C VAL A 203 3.22 20.66 2.18
N ASP A 204 3.53 20.20 3.39
CA ASP A 204 4.67 19.31 3.68
C ASP A 204 6.03 19.86 3.21
N ALA A 205 6.21 21.19 3.28
CA ALA A 205 7.49 21.84 3.04
C ALA A 205 8.46 21.62 4.23
N ASN A 206 8.75 20.35 4.51
CA ASN A 206 9.64 19.92 5.60
C ASN A 206 10.89 19.28 5.01
N GLU A 207 11.99 19.31 5.78
CA GLU A 207 13.18 18.53 5.44
C GLU A 207 12.82 17.06 5.19
N THR A 208 13.51 16.43 4.27
CA THR A 208 13.27 15.07 3.75
C THR A 208 12.12 14.92 2.79
N VAL A 209 11.21 15.89 2.73
CA VAL A 209 10.09 15.98 1.77
C VAL A 209 10.42 16.97 0.66
N THR A 210 10.81 18.18 1.03
CA THR A 210 11.29 19.22 0.13
C THR A 210 12.40 20.02 0.81
N PRO A 211 13.69 19.79 0.51
CA PRO A 211 14.21 18.86 -0.52
C PRO A 211 13.95 17.38 -0.18
N HIS A 212 13.78 16.56 -1.22
CA HIS A 212 13.54 15.13 -1.08
C HIS A 212 14.75 14.45 -0.42
N HIS A 213 14.52 13.44 0.44
CA HIS A 213 15.61 12.74 1.15
C HIS A 213 16.66 12.09 0.24
N LYS A 214 16.37 11.87 -1.03
CA LYS A 214 17.29 11.36 -2.06
C LYS A 214 18.18 12.45 -2.67
N ALA A 215 17.88 13.72 -2.46
CA ALA A 215 18.69 14.85 -2.92
C ALA A 215 19.91 15.00 -2.01
N LEU A 216 20.94 14.17 -2.24
CA LEU A 216 22.15 14.11 -1.41
C LEU A 216 23.29 14.96 -1.96
N LEU A 217 23.31 15.24 -3.25
CA LEU A 217 24.33 16.05 -3.91
C LEU A 217 23.87 17.51 -4.01
N ASP A 218 24.81 18.44 -3.96
CA ASP A 218 24.53 19.88 -4.11
C ASP A 218 23.74 20.17 -5.42
N ALA A 219 24.00 19.41 -6.49
CA ALA A 219 23.27 19.53 -7.75
C ALA A 219 21.80 19.11 -7.63
N ASP A 220 21.52 18.04 -6.88
CA ASP A 220 20.17 17.53 -6.65
C ASP A 220 19.37 18.50 -5.76
N ILE A 221 20.01 19.02 -4.70
CA ILE A 221 19.44 20.04 -3.80
C ILE A 221 19.11 21.32 -4.58
N GLU A 222 20.00 21.73 -5.52
CA GLU A 222 19.77 22.89 -6.35
C GLU A 222 18.61 22.68 -7.34
N GLU A 223 18.41 21.46 -7.81
CA GLU A 223 17.27 21.12 -8.68
C GLU A 223 15.95 21.11 -7.88
N GLU A 224 15.93 20.55 -6.68
CA GLU A 224 14.80 20.66 -5.75
C GLU A 224 14.49 22.12 -5.41
N ARG A 225 15.52 22.94 -5.18
CA ARG A 225 15.36 24.37 -4.96
C ARG A 225 14.73 25.09 -6.15
N ARG A 226 15.12 24.74 -7.38
CA ARG A 226 14.52 25.30 -8.62
C ARG A 226 13.07 24.89 -8.75
N MET A 227 12.72 23.65 -8.40
CA MET A 227 11.34 23.20 -8.38
C MET A 227 10.49 23.96 -7.37
N PHE A 228 11.04 24.29 -6.21
CA PHE A 228 10.34 25.08 -5.20
C PHE A 228 10.08 26.52 -5.65
N TYR A 229 10.83 27.02 -6.61
CA TYR A 229 10.71 28.38 -7.16
C TYR A 229 9.66 28.51 -8.28
N VAL A 230 9.15 27.39 -8.77
CA VAL A 230 8.15 27.34 -9.84
C VAL A 230 6.76 27.57 -9.29
#